data_e930899625669c231d4ea91947084966
#
_entry.id   e930899625669c231d4ea91947084966
#
_cell.length_a   1.000
_cell.length_b   1.000
_cell.length_c   1.000
_cell.angle_alpha   90.00
_cell.angle_beta   90.00
_cell.angle_gamma   90.00
#
_symmetry.space_group_name_H-M   'P 1'
#
loop_
_entity.id
_entity.type
_entity.pdbx_description
1 polymer ?
#
loop_
_entity_poly.entity_id
_entity_poly.type
_entity_poly.pdbx_seq_one_letter_code
_entity_poly.pdbx_strand_id
1 'polypeptide(L)'
;MIALYAYVLPDVQRVKGTTIFEEDFIMLENIKKLVETGKLKKIEEAIQEALDGGLAPLDVLGAMTGAMDSVGEKFQKNEIYVPEMLVAAKTMQRGVNALKPVLGGDSVGKYGKYIIGTVAGDLHDIGKNLVAMMIESAGFEIIDLGVDVPAEKFVETLKANPDCKMVGLSALLTTTMDAMAATCEAIHAYDPSVKVMIGGAPITQAFADQIGAQGYSDNAAAAAVMAKELVG
;
A
#
# COMPACT_ATOMS: atom_id res chain seq x y z
N MET A 1 24.84 -35.26 -14.38
CA MET A 1 23.46 -34.87 -14.71
C MET A 1 23.08 -33.61 -13.89
N ILE A 2 23.91 -32.54 -14.05
CA ILE A 2 23.76 -31.22 -13.37
C ILE A 2 24.03 -30.15 -14.44
N ALA A 3 23.22 -30.13 -15.48
CA ALA A 3 23.40 -29.14 -16.57
C ALA A 3 22.10 -28.92 -17.33
N LEU A 4 20.97 -28.68 -16.62
CA LEU A 4 19.72 -28.36 -17.31
C LEU A 4 18.79 -27.41 -16.52
N TYR A 5 19.33 -26.49 -15.70
CA TYR A 5 18.53 -25.45 -15.03
C TYR A 5 19.03 -24.02 -15.30
N ALA A 6 19.78 -23.83 -16.40
CA ALA A 6 20.33 -22.52 -16.76
C ALA A 6 19.54 -21.84 -17.89
N TYR A 7 18.26 -22.11 -18.04
CA TYR A 7 17.45 -21.45 -19.06
C TYR A 7 16.07 -21.13 -18.49
N VAL A 8 15.80 -19.89 -18.30
CA VAL A 8 14.59 -19.12 -17.97
C VAL A 8 14.76 -18.33 -16.66
N LEU A 9 15.58 -17.28 -16.70
CA LEU A 9 15.41 -16.12 -15.82
C LEU A 9 15.22 -14.89 -16.73
N PRO A 10 14.02 -14.31 -16.81
CA PRO A 10 13.88 -12.98 -17.35
C PRO A 10 14.41 -11.96 -16.33
N ASP A 11 15.35 -11.14 -16.77
CA ASP A 11 15.83 -9.89 -16.19
C ASP A 11 15.91 -9.79 -14.64
N VAL A 12 16.97 -10.36 -14.10
CA VAL A 12 17.52 -9.88 -12.83
C VAL A 12 18.11 -8.49 -13.11
N GLN A 13 17.36 -7.43 -12.82
CA GLN A 13 17.87 -6.06 -12.89
C GLN A 13 19.06 -5.95 -11.94
N ARG A 14 20.26 -5.78 -12.51
CA ARG A 14 21.47 -5.42 -11.78
C ARG A 14 21.27 -4.04 -11.14
N VAL A 15 20.91 -4.04 -9.88
CA VAL A 15 21.16 -2.89 -9.01
C VAL A 15 22.65 -2.85 -8.76
N LYS A 16 23.29 -1.71 -9.08
CA LYS A 16 24.73 -1.53 -9.00
C LYS A 16 25.29 -1.95 -7.64
N GLY A 17 26.04 -3.04 -7.60
CA GLY A 17 27.03 -3.29 -6.58
C GLY A 17 26.91 -4.55 -5.73
N THR A 18 25.90 -5.40 -5.85
CA THR A 18 25.80 -6.61 -5.02
C THR A 18 25.49 -7.83 -5.89
N THR A 19 26.34 -8.83 -5.84
CA THR A 19 26.06 -10.15 -6.39
C THR A 19 25.16 -10.87 -5.39
N ILE A 20 23.88 -11.04 -5.70
CA ILE A 20 22.97 -11.87 -4.90
C ILE A 20 23.44 -13.32 -5.07
N PHE A 21 23.85 -13.96 -3.99
CA PHE A 21 24.19 -15.37 -3.97
C PHE A 21 22.91 -16.21 -4.07
N GLU A 22 23.03 -17.47 -4.49
CA GLU A 22 21.88 -18.38 -4.65
C GLU A 22 21.10 -18.55 -3.33
N GLU A 23 21.77 -18.52 -2.19
CA GLU A 23 21.16 -18.56 -0.86
C GLU A 23 20.33 -17.30 -0.54
N ASP A 24 20.82 -16.13 -0.90
CA ASP A 24 20.10 -14.85 -0.74
C ASP A 24 18.79 -14.85 -1.52
N PHE A 25 18.83 -15.32 -2.76
CA PHE A 25 17.64 -15.47 -3.60
C PHE A 25 16.62 -16.42 -2.97
N ILE A 26 17.06 -17.57 -2.46
CA ILE A 26 16.17 -18.53 -1.80
C ILE A 26 15.51 -17.92 -0.57
N MET A 27 16.24 -17.14 0.25
CA MET A 27 15.69 -16.48 1.42
C MET A 27 14.65 -15.42 1.03
N LEU A 28 14.91 -14.60 0.02
CA LEU A 28 13.95 -13.59 -0.47
C LEU A 28 12.68 -14.24 -1.05
N GLU A 29 12.81 -15.31 -1.82
CA GLU A 29 11.64 -16.05 -2.35
C GLU A 29 10.85 -16.75 -1.23
N ASN A 30 11.50 -17.22 -0.17
CA ASN A 30 10.80 -17.74 1.01
C ASN A 30 9.98 -16.64 1.70
N ILE A 31 10.56 -15.47 1.93
CA ILE A 31 9.87 -14.32 2.53
C ILE A 31 8.68 -13.92 1.66
N LYS A 32 8.85 -13.80 0.36
CA LYS A 32 7.79 -13.51 -0.61
C LYS A 32 6.64 -14.50 -0.48
N LYS A 33 6.94 -15.80 -0.48
CA LYS A 33 5.95 -16.87 -0.33
C LYS A 33 5.23 -16.82 1.03
N LEU A 34 5.91 -16.46 2.11
CA LEU A 34 5.29 -16.31 3.42
C LEU A 34 4.27 -15.18 3.45
N VAL A 35 4.54 -14.06 2.79
CA VAL A 35 3.59 -12.95 2.63
C VAL A 35 2.42 -13.38 1.76
N GLU A 36 2.66 -13.89 0.55
CA GLU A 36 1.60 -14.34 -0.38
C GLU A 36 0.65 -15.36 0.24
N THR A 37 1.18 -16.27 1.06
CA THR A 37 0.39 -17.33 1.71
C THR A 37 -0.09 -16.98 3.12
N GLY A 38 0.16 -15.76 3.58
CA GLY A 38 -0.32 -15.27 4.85
C GLY A 38 0.26 -15.98 6.08
N LYS A 39 1.54 -16.39 6.06
CA LYS A 39 2.19 -17.12 7.16
C LYS A 39 2.68 -16.19 8.27
N LEU A 40 1.75 -15.47 8.86
CA LEU A 40 1.93 -14.40 9.83
C LEU A 40 2.88 -14.75 11.00
N LYS A 41 2.89 -16.00 11.47
CA LYS A 41 3.73 -16.43 12.59
C LYS A 41 5.20 -16.68 12.21
N LYS A 42 5.49 -16.85 10.91
CA LYS A 42 6.82 -17.20 10.41
C LYS A 42 7.57 -16.03 9.79
N ILE A 43 6.89 -14.93 9.52
CA ILE A 43 7.49 -13.83 8.74
C ILE A 43 8.62 -13.12 9.49
N GLU A 44 8.46 -12.89 10.79
CA GLU A 44 9.48 -12.22 11.61
C GLU A 44 10.77 -13.04 11.72
N GLU A 45 10.62 -14.36 11.94
CA GLU A 45 11.75 -15.30 12.01
C GLU A 45 12.51 -15.33 10.67
N ALA A 46 11.79 -15.48 9.55
CA ALA A 46 12.40 -15.50 8.23
C ALA A 46 13.11 -14.18 7.87
N ILE A 47 12.55 -13.03 8.29
CA ILE A 47 13.20 -11.74 8.13
C ILE A 47 14.47 -11.65 8.97
N GLN A 48 14.42 -12.10 10.23
CA GLN A 48 15.60 -12.08 11.09
C GLN A 48 16.70 -12.97 10.54
N GLU A 49 16.38 -14.18 10.08
CA GLU A 49 17.34 -15.07 9.43
C GLU A 49 17.98 -14.43 8.19
N ALA A 50 17.20 -13.73 7.37
CA ALA A 50 17.70 -13.05 6.19
C ALA A 50 18.65 -11.89 6.54
N LEU A 51 18.30 -11.10 7.57
CA LEU A 51 19.16 -10.02 8.07
C LEU A 51 20.45 -10.52 8.70
N ASP A 52 20.38 -11.61 9.48
CA ASP A 52 21.53 -12.26 10.09
C ASP A 52 22.44 -12.90 9.02
N GLY A 53 21.85 -13.34 7.91
CA GLY A 53 22.56 -13.82 6.72
C GLY A 53 23.24 -12.71 5.90
N GLY A 54 23.00 -11.43 6.25
CA GLY A 54 23.63 -10.28 5.61
C GLY A 54 22.82 -9.65 4.49
N LEU A 55 21.57 -10.06 4.26
CA LEU A 55 20.68 -9.41 3.30
C LEU A 55 20.38 -7.98 3.73
N ALA A 56 20.42 -7.06 2.78
CA ALA A 56 20.06 -5.69 3.07
C ALA A 56 18.56 -5.56 3.40
N PRO A 57 18.19 -4.80 4.44
CA PRO A 57 16.78 -4.60 4.82
C PRO A 57 15.89 -4.11 3.68
N LEU A 58 16.44 -3.32 2.74
CA LEU A 58 15.72 -2.83 1.57
C LEU A 58 15.42 -3.94 0.55
N ASP A 59 16.30 -4.94 0.42
CA ASP A 59 16.06 -6.08 -0.48
C ASP A 59 14.93 -6.97 0.08
N VAL A 60 14.94 -7.18 1.41
CA VAL A 60 13.86 -7.89 2.12
C VAL A 60 12.53 -7.16 1.95
N LEU A 61 12.51 -5.83 2.14
CA LEU A 61 11.32 -5.02 1.92
C LEU A 61 10.83 -5.10 0.46
N GLY A 62 11.77 -5.08 -0.49
CA GLY A 62 11.48 -5.23 -1.93
C GLY A 62 10.79 -6.56 -2.24
N ALA A 63 11.29 -7.67 -1.69
CA ALA A 63 10.68 -8.99 -1.85
C ALA A 63 9.25 -9.04 -1.28
N MET A 64 9.04 -8.46 -0.10
CA MET A 64 7.72 -8.38 0.53
C MET A 64 6.75 -7.51 -0.28
N THR A 65 7.21 -6.39 -0.84
CA THR A 65 6.40 -5.51 -1.71
C THR A 65 6.00 -6.25 -2.98
N GLY A 66 6.93 -6.95 -3.64
CA GLY A 66 6.63 -7.76 -4.82
C GLY A 66 5.65 -8.91 -4.54
N ALA A 67 5.64 -9.44 -3.29
CA ALA A 67 4.63 -10.40 -2.88
C ALA A 67 3.22 -9.77 -2.87
N MET A 68 3.07 -8.54 -2.38
CA MET A 68 1.79 -7.84 -2.35
C MET A 68 1.31 -7.45 -3.74
N ASP A 69 2.21 -7.12 -4.67
CA ASP A 69 1.86 -6.92 -6.08
C ASP A 69 1.26 -8.21 -6.67
N SER A 70 1.88 -9.37 -6.41
CA SER A 70 1.35 -10.70 -6.81
C SER A 70 -0.01 -11.01 -6.18
N VAL A 71 -0.19 -10.70 -4.88
CA VAL A 71 -1.48 -10.86 -4.18
C VAL A 71 -2.55 -9.96 -4.82
N GLY A 72 -2.21 -8.72 -5.15
CA GLY A 72 -3.10 -7.78 -5.83
C GLY A 72 -3.55 -8.30 -7.20
N GLU A 73 -2.62 -8.81 -8.02
CA GLU A 73 -2.95 -9.41 -9.31
C GLU A 73 -3.89 -10.62 -9.18
N LYS A 74 -3.61 -11.52 -8.23
CA LYS A 74 -4.46 -12.69 -7.98
C LYS A 74 -5.86 -12.29 -7.54
N PHE A 75 -5.97 -11.24 -6.72
CA PHE A 75 -7.26 -10.70 -6.31
C PHE A 75 -8.05 -10.11 -7.48
N GLN A 76 -7.41 -9.31 -8.34
CA GLN A 76 -8.03 -8.76 -9.55
C GLN A 76 -8.51 -9.85 -10.51
N LYS A 77 -7.77 -10.97 -10.60
CA LYS A 77 -8.15 -12.13 -11.41
C LYS A 77 -9.19 -13.04 -10.75
N ASN A 78 -9.68 -12.72 -9.56
CA ASN A 78 -10.56 -13.54 -8.73
C ASN A 78 -9.97 -14.94 -8.38
N GLU A 79 -8.64 -15.06 -8.31
CA GLU A 79 -7.94 -16.27 -7.91
C GLU A 79 -7.86 -16.41 -6.37
N ILE A 80 -7.95 -15.28 -5.66
CA ILE A 80 -8.06 -15.19 -4.21
C ILE A 80 -9.18 -14.23 -3.82
N TYR A 81 -9.65 -14.33 -2.58
CA TYR A 81 -10.74 -13.51 -2.05
C TYR A 81 -10.26 -12.59 -0.92
N VAL A 82 -11.15 -11.71 -0.43
CA VAL A 82 -10.85 -10.74 0.63
C VAL A 82 -10.16 -11.37 1.87
N PRO A 83 -10.58 -12.53 2.39
CA PRO A 83 -9.91 -13.13 3.56
C PRO A 83 -8.43 -13.44 3.33
N GLU A 84 -8.08 -14.02 2.17
CA GLU A 84 -6.68 -14.33 1.83
C GLU A 84 -5.86 -13.06 1.67
N MET A 85 -6.41 -12.05 0.98
CA MET A 85 -5.75 -10.75 0.81
C MET A 85 -5.51 -10.07 2.16
N LEU A 86 -6.49 -10.08 3.08
CA LEU A 86 -6.34 -9.54 4.43
C LEU A 86 -5.23 -10.22 5.23
N VAL A 87 -5.11 -11.54 5.13
CA VAL A 87 -4.07 -12.30 5.85
C VAL A 87 -2.69 -12.01 5.26
N ALA A 88 -2.57 -11.88 3.92
CA ALA A 88 -1.34 -11.46 3.27
C ALA A 88 -0.93 -10.04 3.69
N ALA A 89 -1.86 -9.07 3.66
CA ALA A 89 -1.61 -7.69 4.08
C ALA A 89 -1.19 -7.59 5.56
N LYS A 90 -1.84 -8.35 6.46
CA LYS A 90 -1.41 -8.44 7.88
C LYS A 90 -0.01 -9.04 8.02
N THR A 91 0.34 -10.03 7.19
CA THR A 91 1.67 -10.65 7.20
C THR A 91 2.71 -9.64 6.72
N MET A 92 2.43 -8.90 5.66
CA MET A 92 3.26 -7.79 5.19
C MET A 92 3.48 -6.75 6.28
N GLN A 93 2.40 -6.24 6.90
CA GLN A 93 2.49 -5.24 7.97
C GLN A 93 3.36 -5.72 9.15
N ARG A 94 3.24 -6.99 9.53
CA ARG A 94 4.07 -7.59 10.59
C ARG A 94 5.53 -7.63 10.18
N GLY A 95 5.83 -7.98 8.93
CA GLY A 95 7.19 -7.95 8.39
C GLY A 95 7.78 -6.55 8.33
N VAL A 96 7.01 -5.55 7.88
CA VAL A 96 7.44 -4.13 7.89
C VAL A 96 7.77 -3.68 9.31
N ASN A 97 6.95 -4.05 10.31
CA ASN A 97 7.22 -3.71 11.70
C ASN A 97 8.53 -4.35 12.22
N ALA A 98 8.86 -5.57 11.77
CA ALA A 98 10.13 -6.22 12.11
C ALA A 98 11.34 -5.52 11.46
N LEU A 99 11.17 -4.94 10.26
CA LEU A 99 12.21 -4.19 9.57
C LEU A 99 12.41 -2.76 10.06
N LYS A 100 11.38 -2.12 10.64
CA LYS A 100 11.44 -0.72 11.12
C LYS A 100 12.70 -0.37 11.92
N PRO A 101 13.17 -1.18 12.89
CA PRO A 101 14.35 -0.85 13.69
C PRO A 101 15.67 -0.81 12.90
N VAL A 102 15.76 -1.58 11.82
CA VAL A 102 16.99 -1.73 11.02
C VAL A 102 16.99 -0.88 9.75
N LEU A 103 15.80 -0.47 9.30
CA LEU A 103 15.66 0.44 8.15
C LEU A 103 15.99 1.90 8.52
N GLY A 104 16.12 2.24 9.81
CA GLY A 104 16.21 3.64 10.24
C GLY A 104 15.04 4.43 9.67
N GLY A 105 14.34 5.25 10.32
CA GLY A 105 13.05 5.85 9.94
C GLY A 105 12.81 6.37 8.50
N ASP A 106 13.74 6.18 7.56
CA ASP A 106 13.74 6.80 6.23
C ASP A 106 13.14 5.92 5.09
N SER A 107 12.87 4.64 5.31
CA SER A 107 12.35 3.76 4.25
C SER A 107 10.87 3.42 4.37
N VAL A 108 10.28 3.59 5.53
CA VAL A 108 8.82 3.66 5.69
C VAL A 108 8.43 5.09 5.27
N GLY A 109 7.73 5.20 4.17
CA GLY A 109 7.40 6.50 3.56
C GLY A 109 8.24 6.85 2.33
N LYS A 110 8.83 5.86 1.65
CA LYS A 110 9.56 6.05 0.39
C LYS A 110 8.79 6.91 -0.62
N TYR A 111 7.47 6.76 -0.64
CA TYR A 111 6.55 7.51 -1.50
C TYR A 111 5.89 8.70 -0.78
N GLY A 112 6.32 9.01 0.46
CA GLY A 112 5.77 10.10 1.25
C GLY A 112 4.58 9.68 2.11
N LYS A 113 3.86 10.68 2.62
CA LYS A 113 2.69 10.51 3.49
C LYS A 113 1.41 10.37 2.68
N TYR A 114 0.49 9.56 3.20
CA TYR A 114 -0.86 9.35 2.67
C TYR A 114 -1.88 9.52 3.79
N ILE A 115 -2.68 10.58 3.73
CA ILE A 115 -3.79 10.79 4.67
C ILE A 115 -4.99 9.99 4.17
N ILE A 116 -5.66 9.24 5.04
CA ILE A 116 -6.88 8.50 4.69
C ILE A 116 -7.96 8.67 5.74
N GLY A 117 -9.20 8.73 5.33
CA GLY A 117 -10.35 8.80 6.23
C GLY A 117 -11.67 8.46 5.52
N THR A 118 -12.64 8.03 6.30
CA THR A 118 -14.03 7.91 5.85
C THR A 118 -14.73 9.25 6.09
N VAL A 119 -15.39 9.78 5.08
CA VAL A 119 -15.97 11.12 5.10
C VAL A 119 -17.11 11.29 6.12
N ALA A 120 -17.45 12.52 6.44
CA ALA A 120 -18.49 12.86 7.41
C ALA A 120 -19.81 12.15 7.14
N GLY A 121 -20.45 11.64 8.20
CA GLY A 121 -21.70 10.90 8.16
C GLY A 121 -21.55 9.42 7.82
N ASP A 122 -20.34 8.93 7.55
CA ASP A 122 -20.08 7.53 7.21
C ASP A 122 -19.20 6.87 8.28
N LEU A 123 -19.65 5.72 8.80
CA LEU A 123 -18.95 4.97 9.87
C LEU A 123 -18.29 3.67 9.35
N HIS A 124 -18.29 3.44 8.04
CA HIS A 124 -17.74 2.23 7.45
C HIS A 124 -16.21 2.36 7.32
N ASP A 125 -15.48 1.39 7.85
CA ASP A 125 -14.02 1.42 7.90
C ASP A 125 -13.31 0.20 7.28
N ILE A 126 -14.02 -0.92 7.06
CA ILE A 126 -13.40 -2.17 6.60
C ILE A 126 -12.65 -1.96 5.27
N GLY A 127 -13.30 -1.35 4.28
CA GLY A 127 -12.70 -1.05 2.98
C GLY A 127 -11.55 -0.05 3.10
N LYS A 128 -11.74 1.02 3.86
CA LYS A 128 -10.71 2.03 4.14
C LYS A 128 -9.47 1.42 4.80
N ASN A 129 -9.66 0.59 5.82
CA ASN A 129 -8.55 -0.05 6.53
C ASN A 129 -7.78 -1.01 5.62
N LEU A 130 -8.46 -1.71 4.70
CA LEU A 130 -7.83 -2.55 3.71
C LEU A 130 -6.97 -1.72 2.73
N VAL A 131 -7.51 -0.61 2.22
CA VAL A 131 -6.79 0.33 1.35
C VAL A 131 -5.57 0.90 2.08
N ALA A 132 -5.73 1.36 3.33
CA ALA A 132 -4.63 1.87 4.14
C ALA A 132 -3.49 0.85 4.28
N MET A 133 -3.81 -0.42 4.59
CA MET A 133 -2.83 -1.50 4.69
C MET A 133 -2.10 -1.76 3.36
N MET A 134 -2.81 -1.74 2.24
CA MET A 134 -2.21 -1.97 0.92
C MET A 134 -1.29 -0.81 0.52
N ILE A 135 -1.69 0.44 0.78
CA ILE A 135 -0.90 1.64 0.50
C ILE A 135 0.33 1.72 1.44
N GLU A 136 0.18 1.38 2.74
CA GLU A 136 1.32 1.27 3.65
C GLU A 136 2.33 0.21 3.16
N SER A 137 1.81 -0.95 2.74
CA SER A 137 2.62 -2.03 2.16
C SER A 137 3.31 -1.62 0.86
N ALA A 138 2.75 -0.66 0.14
CA ALA A 138 3.34 -0.10 -1.08
C ALA A 138 4.46 0.91 -0.81
N GLY A 139 4.69 1.30 0.47
CA GLY A 139 5.79 2.15 0.92
C GLY A 139 5.40 3.58 1.27
N PHE A 140 4.12 3.84 1.55
CA PHE A 140 3.66 5.14 2.09
C PHE A 140 3.63 5.12 3.63
N GLU A 141 3.78 6.28 4.24
CA GLU A 141 3.46 6.52 5.65
C GLU A 141 1.99 6.90 5.78
N ILE A 142 1.19 6.07 6.47
CA ILE A 142 -0.26 6.29 6.60
C ILE A 142 -0.57 7.20 7.79
N ILE A 143 -1.41 8.22 7.53
CA ILE A 143 -2.07 9.04 8.54
C ILE A 143 -3.57 8.75 8.46
N ASP A 144 -4.05 7.81 9.27
CA ASP A 144 -5.45 7.41 9.31
C ASP A 144 -6.27 8.31 10.23
N LEU A 145 -7.25 9.01 9.68
CA LEU A 145 -8.14 9.92 10.42
C LEU A 145 -9.36 9.19 11.02
N GLY A 146 -9.56 7.91 10.69
CA GLY A 146 -10.70 7.14 11.16
C GLY A 146 -11.95 7.31 10.29
N VAL A 147 -13.11 7.39 10.94
CA VAL A 147 -14.44 7.47 10.31
C VAL A 147 -15.16 8.75 10.71
N ASP A 148 -16.22 9.10 9.99
CA ASP A 148 -17.02 10.33 10.25
C ASP A 148 -16.15 11.59 10.30
N VAL A 149 -15.24 11.71 9.35
CA VAL A 149 -14.21 12.76 9.34
C VAL A 149 -14.72 13.98 8.56
N PRO A 150 -14.87 15.15 9.21
CA PRO A 150 -15.27 16.37 8.51
C PRO A 150 -14.15 16.89 7.59
N ALA A 151 -14.52 17.61 6.54
CA ALA A 151 -13.61 18.14 5.53
C ALA A 151 -12.49 19.00 6.14
N GLU A 152 -12.82 19.79 7.15
CA GLU A 152 -11.89 20.66 7.87
C GLU A 152 -10.74 19.87 8.50
N LYS A 153 -11.02 18.65 8.98
CA LYS A 153 -10.01 17.78 9.61
C LYS A 153 -8.97 17.28 8.62
N PHE A 154 -9.38 16.96 7.39
CA PHE A 154 -8.43 16.63 6.32
C PHE A 154 -7.51 17.82 6.02
N VAL A 155 -8.08 19.01 5.87
CA VAL A 155 -7.33 20.24 5.60
C VAL A 155 -6.39 20.60 6.77
N GLU A 156 -6.83 20.48 8.03
CA GLU A 156 -5.99 20.69 9.20
C GLU A 156 -4.82 19.72 9.24
N THR A 157 -5.07 18.44 8.90
CA THR A 157 -4.02 17.43 8.87
C THR A 157 -3.01 17.68 7.75
N LEU A 158 -3.46 18.14 6.58
CA LEU A 158 -2.57 18.58 5.50
C LEU A 158 -1.71 19.78 5.94
N LYS A 159 -2.29 20.78 6.63
CA LYS A 159 -1.52 21.92 7.17
C LYS A 159 -0.46 21.49 8.16
N ALA A 160 -0.74 20.47 8.98
CA ALA A 160 0.21 19.90 9.93
C ALA A 160 1.28 19.00 9.26
N ASN A 161 1.03 18.56 8.02
CA ASN A 161 1.92 17.69 7.24
C ASN A 161 2.12 18.27 5.83
N PRO A 162 2.86 19.37 5.66
CA PRO A 162 2.99 20.07 4.37
C PRO A 162 3.74 19.25 3.30
N ASP A 163 4.43 18.20 3.70
CA ASP A 163 5.07 17.19 2.86
C ASP A 163 4.10 16.12 2.34
N CYS A 164 2.88 16.04 2.87
CA CYS A 164 1.85 15.12 2.40
C CYS A 164 1.21 15.64 1.12
N LYS A 165 1.25 14.83 0.06
CA LYS A 165 0.69 15.16 -1.26
C LYS A 165 -0.43 14.22 -1.72
N MET A 166 -0.85 13.30 -0.84
CA MET A 166 -1.84 12.30 -1.16
C MET A 166 -2.92 12.21 -0.09
N VAL A 167 -4.18 12.20 -0.50
CA VAL A 167 -5.34 11.99 0.39
C VAL A 167 -6.27 10.95 -0.21
N GLY A 168 -6.69 9.99 0.62
CA GLY A 168 -7.72 8.99 0.29
C GLY A 168 -9.02 9.27 1.02
N LEU A 169 -10.12 9.32 0.29
CA LEU A 169 -11.47 9.49 0.84
C LEU A 169 -12.28 8.21 0.61
N SER A 170 -12.94 7.73 1.66
CA SER A 170 -13.81 6.56 1.61
C SER A 170 -15.26 6.93 1.92
N ALA A 171 -16.21 6.37 1.16
CA ALA A 171 -17.64 6.45 1.45
C ALA A 171 -18.33 5.16 1.00
N LEU A 172 -19.23 4.63 1.82
CA LEU A 172 -20.01 3.42 1.50
C LEU A 172 -21.47 3.72 1.20
N LEU A 173 -21.97 4.88 1.59
CA LEU A 173 -23.36 5.27 1.41
C LEU A 173 -23.50 6.30 0.27
N THR A 174 -24.55 6.18 -0.54
CA THR A 174 -24.88 7.20 -1.54
C THR A 174 -25.18 8.56 -0.90
N THR A 175 -25.70 8.57 0.33
CA THR A 175 -25.99 9.78 1.10
C THR A 175 -24.75 10.52 1.60
N THR A 176 -23.57 9.89 1.58
CA THR A 176 -22.29 10.49 2.01
C THR A 176 -21.40 10.89 0.84
N MET A 177 -21.85 10.70 -0.41
CA MET A 177 -21.13 11.13 -1.60
C MET A 177 -20.98 12.66 -1.68
N ASP A 178 -21.98 13.42 -1.25
CA ASP A 178 -21.91 14.89 -1.19
C ASP A 178 -20.83 15.36 -0.20
N ALA A 179 -20.69 14.68 0.95
CA ALA A 179 -19.62 14.96 1.91
C ALA A 179 -18.24 14.66 1.32
N MET A 180 -18.11 13.61 0.49
CA MET A 180 -16.88 13.31 -0.24
C MET A 180 -16.54 14.40 -1.25
N ALA A 181 -17.52 14.87 -2.02
CA ALA A 181 -17.32 15.96 -2.97
C ALA A 181 -16.88 17.25 -2.27
N ALA A 182 -17.56 17.64 -1.19
CA ALA A 182 -17.20 18.83 -0.40
C ALA A 182 -15.79 18.71 0.21
N THR A 183 -15.39 17.50 0.66
CA THR A 183 -14.05 17.27 1.19
C THR A 183 -12.99 17.39 0.10
N CYS A 184 -13.24 16.85 -1.09
CA CYS A 184 -12.34 16.97 -2.24
C CYS A 184 -12.17 18.45 -2.65
N GLU A 185 -13.26 19.21 -2.73
CA GLU A 185 -13.23 20.65 -3.00
C GLU A 185 -12.42 21.42 -1.95
N ALA A 186 -12.65 21.16 -0.67
CA ALA A 186 -11.93 21.83 0.42
C ALA A 186 -10.40 21.54 0.40
N ILE A 187 -10.01 20.32 0.05
CA ILE A 187 -8.60 19.94 -0.11
C ILE A 187 -7.97 20.71 -1.27
N HIS A 188 -8.61 20.75 -2.43
CA HIS A 188 -8.09 21.44 -3.61
C HIS A 188 -8.12 22.97 -3.45
N ALA A 189 -9.06 23.53 -2.70
CA ALA A 189 -9.08 24.94 -2.34
C ALA A 189 -7.89 25.32 -1.44
N TYR A 190 -7.43 24.39 -0.59
CA TYR A 190 -6.24 24.58 0.23
C TYR A 190 -4.93 24.42 -0.56
N ASP A 191 -4.76 23.29 -1.26
CA ASP A 191 -3.59 23.03 -2.10
C ASP A 191 -4.01 22.20 -3.33
N PRO A 192 -4.10 22.79 -4.52
CA PRO A 192 -4.51 22.10 -5.75
C PRO A 192 -3.47 21.08 -6.23
N SER A 193 -2.27 21.04 -5.65
CA SER A 193 -1.24 20.03 -5.97
C SER A 193 -1.46 18.70 -5.25
N VAL A 194 -2.27 18.68 -4.18
CA VAL A 194 -2.61 17.46 -3.45
C VAL A 194 -3.45 16.54 -4.34
N LYS A 195 -3.02 15.29 -4.44
CA LYS A 195 -3.75 14.26 -5.20
C LYS A 195 -4.80 13.62 -4.31
N VAL A 196 -6.05 13.67 -4.73
CA VAL A 196 -7.17 13.04 -4.03
C VAL A 196 -7.55 11.76 -4.74
N MET A 197 -7.54 10.66 -3.99
CA MET A 197 -8.07 9.36 -4.41
C MET A 197 -9.38 9.09 -3.68
N ILE A 198 -10.33 8.50 -4.38
CA ILE A 198 -11.64 8.16 -3.80
C ILE A 198 -11.98 6.70 -4.01
N GLY A 199 -12.76 6.13 -3.11
CA GLY A 199 -13.24 4.76 -3.22
C GLY A 199 -14.41 4.46 -2.29
N GLY A 200 -15.03 3.32 -2.54
CA GLY A 200 -16.20 2.81 -1.82
C GLY A 200 -17.26 2.27 -2.76
N ALA A 201 -18.21 1.49 -2.24
CA ALA A 201 -19.15 0.73 -3.07
C ALA A 201 -20.00 1.58 -4.05
N PRO A 202 -20.49 2.79 -3.70
CA PRO A 202 -21.27 3.61 -4.63
C PRO A 202 -20.38 4.47 -5.54
N ILE A 203 -19.07 4.46 -5.34
CA ILE A 203 -18.14 5.35 -6.05
C ILE A 203 -17.84 4.80 -7.43
N THR A 204 -17.73 5.69 -8.41
CA THR A 204 -17.43 5.36 -9.80
C THR A 204 -16.38 6.31 -10.38
N GLN A 205 -15.74 5.91 -11.48
CA GLN A 205 -14.83 6.81 -12.19
C GLN A 205 -15.53 8.11 -12.63
N ALA A 206 -16.77 8.02 -13.11
CA ALA A 206 -17.54 9.21 -13.50
C ALA A 206 -17.76 10.20 -12.34
N PHE A 207 -17.95 9.68 -11.13
CA PHE A 207 -18.04 10.54 -9.94
C PHE A 207 -16.68 11.15 -9.58
N ALA A 208 -15.59 10.39 -9.68
CA ALA A 208 -14.24 10.92 -9.49
C ALA A 208 -13.96 12.09 -10.44
N ASP A 209 -14.26 11.91 -11.71
CA ASP A 209 -14.09 12.95 -12.74
C ASP A 209 -14.96 14.18 -12.44
N GLN A 210 -16.20 13.97 -12.00
CA GLN A 210 -17.14 15.04 -11.65
C GLN A 210 -16.64 15.93 -10.52
N ILE A 211 -16.06 15.34 -9.47
CA ILE A 211 -15.57 16.08 -8.29
C ILE A 211 -14.10 16.49 -8.39
N GLY A 212 -13.44 16.16 -9.50
CA GLY A 212 -12.04 16.49 -9.75
C GLY A 212 -11.03 15.66 -8.94
N ALA A 213 -11.41 14.48 -8.48
CA ALA A 213 -10.46 13.55 -7.85
C ALA A 213 -9.51 12.98 -8.90
N GLN A 214 -8.22 12.82 -8.54
CA GLN A 214 -7.19 12.36 -9.47
C GLN A 214 -7.13 10.83 -9.57
N GLY A 215 -7.74 10.11 -8.61
CA GLY A 215 -7.73 8.66 -8.63
C GLY A 215 -9.04 8.06 -8.12
N TYR A 216 -9.44 6.98 -8.79
CA TYR A 216 -10.49 6.06 -8.35
C TYR A 216 -10.01 4.63 -8.55
N SER A 217 -10.27 3.77 -7.61
CA SER A 217 -10.05 2.35 -7.77
C SER A 217 -11.20 1.55 -7.16
N ASP A 218 -11.55 0.47 -7.82
CA ASP A 218 -12.61 -0.44 -7.41
C ASP A 218 -12.19 -1.44 -6.33
N ASN A 219 -10.87 -1.51 -6.05
CA ASN A 219 -10.32 -2.40 -5.03
C ASN A 219 -9.03 -1.85 -4.41
N ALA A 220 -8.66 -2.40 -3.25
CA ALA A 220 -7.53 -1.93 -2.46
C ALA A 220 -6.16 -2.19 -3.12
N ALA A 221 -6.03 -3.24 -3.92
CA ALA A 221 -4.78 -3.54 -4.62
C ALA A 221 -4.53 -2.51 -5.74
N ALA A 222 -5.57 -2.22 -6.54
CA ALA A 222 -5.51 -1.18 -7.57
C ALA A 222 -5.26 0.21 -6.96
N ALA A 223 -5.82 0.49 -5.76
CA ALA A 223 -5.54 1.74 -5.04
C ALA A 223 -4.05 1.92 -4.75
N ALA A 224 -3.36 0.86 -4.30
CA ALA A 224 -1.93 0.92 -3.99
C ALA A 224 -1.06 1.15 -5.24
N VAL A 225 -1.41 0.54 -6.36
CA VAL A 225 -0.73 0.77 -7.65
C VAL A 225 -0.93 2.21 -8.11
N MET A 226 -2.18 2.68 -8.12
CA MET A 226 -2.53 4.05 -8.51
C MET A 226 -1.85 5.11 -7.63
N ALA A 227 -1.76 4.89 -6.32
CA ALA A 227 -1.07 5.80 -5.41
C ALA A 227 0.40 5.99 -5.80
N LYS A 228 1.11 4.92 -6.17
CA LYS A 228 2.50 5.00 -6.67
C LYS A 228 2.60 5.80 -7.96
N GLU A 229 1.68 5.57 -8.90
CA GLU A 229 1.66 6.26 -10.20
C GLU A 229 1.40 7.77 -10.05
N LEU A 230 0.60 8.17 -9.07
CA LEU A 230 0.25 9.58 -8.84
C LEU A 230 1.37 10.40 -8.18
N VAL A 231 2.32 9.77 -7.49
CA VAL A 231 3.46 10.45 -6.83
C VAL A 231 4.78 10.24 -7.55
N GLY A 232 4.84 9.29 -8.46
CA GLY A 232 6.03 8.86 -9.21
C GLY A 232 6.46 9.67 -10.28
#